data_036d4382c80dfd9925251931ab0df454
#
_entry.id   036d4382c80dfd9925251931ab0df454
#
_cell.length_a   1.000
_cell.length_b   1.000
_cell.length_c   1.000
_cell.angle_alpha   90.00
_cell.angle_beta   90.00
_cell.angle_gamma   90.00
#
_symmetry.space_group_name_H-M   'P 1'
#
loop_
_entity.id
_entity.type
_entity.pdbx_description
1 polymer ?
#
loop_
_entity_poly.entity_id
_entity_poly.type
_entity_poly.pdbx_seq_one_letter_code
_entity_poly.pdbx_strand_id
1 'polypeptide(L)'
;THYFSQAVRARELFEKDVEYVVQEGAIQIVDEFTGRILHGRRYSDGLHEAIEAKERIKIARRNRTLATITFQNFFRMYDKIAGMTGTAETEATEFQKIYDLDVVVIPTNRPVARADEDDLVFLNESEKYDAICDEIEEAHKRGQPMLVGTVSIEKSERLSAALTRRGIRHEVLNAKNHAREAMIIAEAGSKGAVTIATNMAGRGTDIKLGGNPEFRARKRAGTQAAEDVYERVFAEEYQTWLKDYEEVKAAGGLYVLGTERHESRRIDNQLRGRSGRQGDPGHSRFFISLDDELMRLFGSNLKGLMMKVGMKPGEPIYHPLLNRTIEGAQKRVEERNFEIRKHLLEYDDVLNQQRKFIYDQRDSIVRDADLPARVQSAASDMLDGVFSAYADALKGDRQEAFASLQDELFDAFGFQLASRSDDPEATQPAKLREQAQAMLDSDLQNKLALAGSDNLNHFLRWKYLSTIDQKWLDHLENMEALREAVYLRHYAQKNPLLEYKLEGFDIFDRMIDVIRRSVATTLFRVRIQRQEGRSLKPVVTGGVTRHDEVGQFGGPGAGADMARAARAQAAAGASAQAANPRGAQVVRTVPKVGRNDPCPCGSGKKYKHCHGA
;
A
#
# COMPACT_ATOMS: atom_id res chain seq x y z
N THR A 1 4.46 18.77 19.41
CA THR A 1 3.68 19.40 18.29
C THR A 1 3.11 18.33 17.37
N HIS A 2 3.88 17.32 16.93
CA HIS A 2 3.46 16.29 15.98
C HIS A 2 2.19 15.54 16.42
N TYR A 3 2.16 14.94 17.61
CA TYR A 3 0.98 14.21 18.11
C TYR A 3 -0.26 15.11 18.26
N PHE A 4 -0.06 16.36 18.60
CA PHE A 4 -1.18 17.34 18.66
C PHE A 4 -1.76 17.58 17.27
N SER A 5 -0.91 17.77 16.27
CA SER A 5 -1.35 17.95 14.87
C SER A 5 -2.14 16.73 14.39
N GLN A 6 -1.65 15.51 14.66
CA GLN A 6 -2.36 14.28 14.27
C GLN A 6 -3.69 14.11 15.03
N ALA A 7 -3.77 14.52 16.29
CA ALA A 7 -5.01 14.48 17.04
C ALA A 7 -6.07 15.45 16.48
N VAL A 8 -5.64 16.66 16.06
CA VAL A 8 -6.53 17.62 15.39
C VAL A 8 -6.99 17.07 14.04
N ARG A 9 -6.08 16.50 13.22
CA ARG A 9 -6.45 15.87 11.94
C ARG A 9 -7.45 14.73 12.14
N ALA A 10 -7.20 13.83 13.09
CA ALA A 10 -8.09 12.71 13.39
C ALA A 10 -9.50 13.17 13.82
N ARG A 11 -9.57 14.31 14.51
CA ARG A 11 -10.85 14.86 14.99
C ARG A 11 -11.63 15.56 13.89
N GLU A 12 -10.97 16.40 13.09
CA GLU A 12 -11.63 17.34 12.19
C GLU A 12 -11.74 16.84 10.74
N LEU A 13 -10.87 15.89 10.31
CA LEU A 13 -10.81 15.44 8.93
C LEU A 13 -11.15 13.96 8.72
N PHE A 14 -11.37 13.21 9.79
CA PHE A 14 -11.66 11.77 9.68
C PHE A 14 -12.94 11.44 10.44
N GLU A 15 -13.97 11.06 9.73
CA GLU A 15 -15.28 10.72 10.29
C GLU A 15 -15.49 9.20 10.32
N LYS A 16 -16.13 8.74 11.38
CA LYS A 16 -16.50 7.33 11.49
C LYS A 16 -17.57 6.99 10.47
N ASP A 17 -17.48 5.79 9.91
CA ASP A 17 -18.36 5.24 8.86
C ASP A 17 -18.23 5.93 7.48
N VAL A 18 -17.26 6.85 7.34
CA VAL A 18 -16.85 7.50 6.09
C VAL A 18 -15.42 7.07 5.76
N GLU A 19 -14.39 7.59 6.45
CA GLU A 19 -12.99 7.25 6.20
C GLU A 19 -12.54 5.96 6.92
N TYR A 20 -13.21 5.58 7.98
CA TYR A 20 -12.92 4.36 8.75
C TYR A 20 -14.16 3.79 9.42
N VAL A 21 -14.12 2.48 9.69
CA VAL A 21 -15.12 1.79 10.51
C VAL A 21 -14.47 1.16 11.73
N VAL A 22 -15.25 0.96 12.78
CA VAL A 22 -14.80 0.22 13.98
C VAL A 22 -15.39 -1.18 13.92
N GLN A 23 -14.53 -2.19 13.73
CA GLN A 23 -14.92 -3.59 13.72
C GLN A 23 -14.04 -4.40 14.66
N GLU A 24 -14.63 -5.26 15.46
CA GLU A 24 -13.94 -6.17 16.41
C GLU A 24 -12.95 -5.43 17.34
N GLY A 25 -13.25 -4.17 17.69
CA GLY A 25 -12.40 -3.36 18.55
C GLY A 25 -11.14 -2.79 17.86
N ALA A 26 -11.10 -2.80 16.54
CA ALA A 26 -10.03 -2.22 15.73
C ALA A 26 -10.57 -1.22 14.71
N ILE A 27 -9.73 -0.25 14.34
CA ILE A 27 -10.01 0.67 13.24
C ILE A 27 -9.69 -0.03 11.93
N GLN A 28 -10.66 -0.01 11.00
CA GLN A 28 -10.47 -0.48 9.63
C GLN A 28 -10.65 0.71 8.69
N ILE A 29 -9.69 0.92 7.81
CA ILE A 29 -9.74 2.00 6.82
C ILE A 29 -10.77 1.66 5.76
N VAL A 30 -11.59 2.65 5.39
CA VAL A 30 -12.50 2.58 4.24
C VAL A 30 -11.85 3.34 3.09
N ASP A 31 -11.79 2.73 1.94
CA ASP A 31 -11.30 3.38 0.72
C ASP A 31 -12.36 4.34 0.20
N GLU A 32 -12.04 5.60 0.13
CA GLU A 32 -12.95 6.69 -0.24
C GLU A 32 -13.62 6.48 -1.61
N PHE A 33 -12.87 5.95 -2.58
CA PHE A 33 -13.36 5.77 -3.94
C PHE A 33 -14.16 4.48 -4.15
N THR A 34 -13.74 3.40 -3.51
CA THR A 34 -14.42 2.10 -3.65
C THR A 34 -15.34 1.79 -2.50
N GLY A 35 -15.19 2.51 -1.37
CA GLY A 35 -15.87 2.26 -0.11
C GLY A 35 -15.53 0.91 0.52
N ARG A 36 -14.50 0.21 0.02
CA ARG A 36 -14.08 -1.10 0.53
C ARG A 36 -13.25 -0.97 1.79
N ILE A 37 -13.45 -1.91 2.70
CA ILE A 37 -12.62 -2.01 3.90
C ILE A 37 -11.24 -2.54 3.50
N LEU A 38 -10.20 -1.78 3.86
CA LEU A 38 -8.81 -2.14 3.62
C LEU A 38 -8.24 -2.87 4.84
N HIS A 39 -8.44 -4.19 4.89
CA HIS A 39 -7.96 -5.01 6.00
C HIS A 39 -6.44 -4.95 6.15
N GLY A 40 -5.98 -4.84 7.41
CA GLY A 40 -4.56 -4.84 7.76
C GLY A 40 -3.79 -3.56 7.42
N ARG A 41 -4.42 -2.58 6.78
CA ARG A 41 -3.80 -1.27 6.55
C ARG A 41 -3.99 -0.34 7.73
N ARG A 42 -3.02 0.55 7.92
CA ARG A 42 -3.03 1.59 8.96
C ARG A 42 -2.62 2.93 8.34
N TYR A 43 -3.18 4.02 8.86
CA TYR A 43 -2.68 5.34 8.53
C TYR A 43 -1.27 5.54 9.08
N SER A 44 -0.42 6.25 8.34
CA SER A 44 0.95 6.57 8.74
C SER A 44 1.02 7.68 9.80
N ASP A 45 2.21 7.99 10.26
CA ASP A 45 2.59 9.15 11.07
C ASP A 45 1.84 9.35 12.40
N GLY A 46 1.34 8.28 13.00
CA GLY A 46 0.61 8.37 14.25
C GLY A 46 -0.85 8.80 14.11
N LEU A 47 -1.34 8.98 12.87
CA LEU A 47 -2.75 9.30 12.62
C LEU A 47 -3.67 8.14 13.03
N HIS A 48 -3.27 6.90 12.75
CA HIS A 48 -4.07 5.73 13.12
C HIS A 48 -4.23 5.63 14.64
N GLU A 49 -3.13 5.83 15.37
CA GLU A 49 -3.13 5.86 16.84
C GLU A 49 -3.99 7.02 17.39
N ALA A 50 -4.00 8.16 16.69
CA ALA A 50 -4.86 9.30 17.05
C ALA A 50 -6.34 8.98 16.84
N ILE A 51 -6.70 8.24 15.78
CA ILE A 51 -8.07 7.77 15.54
C ILE A 51 -8.46 6.69 16.56
N GLU A 52 -7.55 5.73 16.87
CA GLU A 52 -7.77 4.73 17.93
C GLU A 52 -8.05 5.41 19.28
N ALA A 53 -7.31 6.49 19.61
CA ALA A 53 -7.53 7.29 20.81
C ALA A 53 -8.84 8.06 20.77
N LYS A 54 -9.22 8.65 19.61
CA LYS A 54 -10.51 9.34 19.40
C LYS A 54 -11.68 8.40 19.69
N GLU A 55 -11.63 7.18 19.18
CA GLU A 55 -12.66 6.15 19.36
C GLU A 55 -12.56 5.39 20.70
N ARG A 56 -11.59 5.75 21.56
CA ARG A 56 -11.33 5.11 22.87
C ARG A 56 -11.05 3.62 22.76
N ILE A 57 -10.43 3.20 21.67
CA ILE A 57 -9.99 1.82 21.42
C ILE A 57 -8.57 1.66 21.97
N LYS A 58 -8.20 0.43 22.32
CA LYS A 58 -6.85 0.13 22.75
C LYS A 58 -5.88 0.40 21.60
N ILE A 59 -4.93 1.32 21.82
CA ILE A 59 -3.89 1.62 20.83
C ILE A 59 -3.04 0.36 20.60
N ALA A 60 -3.03 -0.11 19.34
CA ALA A 60 -2.26 -1.27 18.92
C ALA A 60 -0.77 -0.92 18.77
N ARG A 61 0.10 -1.94 18.74
CA ARG A 61 1.53 -1.73 18.49
C ARG A 61 1.73 -1.14 17.10
N ARG A 62 2.59 -0.12 17.01
CA ARG A 62 2.96 0.51 15.74
C ARG A 62 3.68 -0.48 14.84
N ASN A 63 3.23 -0.60 13.61
CA ASN A 63 3.94 -1.35 12.59
C ASN A 63 5.06 -0.48 12.01
N ARG A 64 6.26 -1.03 11.82
CA ARG A 64 7.33 -0.36 11.10
C ARG A 64 7.35 -0.87 9.66
N THR A 65 7.24 0.04 8.70
CA THR A 65 7.34 -0.30 7.29
C THR A 65 8.79 -0.71 6.97
N LEU A 66 8.97 -1.92 6.47
CA LEU A 66 10.29 -2.46 6.13
C LEU A 66 10.72 -2.06 4.71
N ALA A 67 9.78 -1.98 3.79
CA ALA A 67 10.02 -1.59 2.40
C ALA A 67 8.72 -1.13 1.75
N THR A 68 8.85 -0.26 0.76
CA THR A 68 7.76 0.20 -0.11
C THR A 68 8.22 0.17 -1.55
N ILE A 69 7.30 -0.03 -2.47
CA ILE A 69 7.53 0.12 -3.90
C ILE A 69 6.24 0.63 -4.54
N THR A 70 6.32 1.54 -5.48
CA THR A 70 5.16 1.97 -6.26
C THR A 70 4.72 0.87 -7.23
N PHE A 71 3.43 0.85 -7.60
CA PHE A 71 2.94 -0.08 -8.63
C PHE A 71 3.70 0.05 -9.93
N GLN A 72 4.03 1.27 -10.33
CA GLN A 72 4.76 1.55 -11.55
C GLN A 72 6.14 0.89 -11.53
N ASN A 73 6.93 1.11 -10.48
CA ASN A 73 8.25 0.50 -10.36
C ASN A 73 8.19 -1.02 -10.16
N PHE A 74 7.15 -1.52 -9.47
CA PHE A 74 6.96 -2.96 -9.34
C PHE A 74 6.78 -3.65 -10.70
N PHE A 75 5.88 -3.13 -11.55
CA PHE A 75 5.66 -3.71 -12.87
C PHE A 75 6.82 -3.49 -13.84
N ARG A 76 7.57 -2.41 -13.71
CA ARG A 76 8.82 -2.17 -14.48
C ARG A 76 9.97 -3.12 -14.14
N MET A 77 9.85 -3.92 -13.09
CA MET A 77 10.83 -4.98 -12.76
C MET A 77 10.73 -6.20 -13.67
N TYR A 78 9.63 -6.36 -14.41
CA TYR A 78 9.46 -7.49 -15.32
C TYR A 78 10.04 -7.17 -16.70
N ASP A 79 10.80 -8.10 -17.27
CA ASP A 79 11.38 -7.95 -18.62
C ASP A 79 10.30 -7.93 -19.70
N LYS A 80 9.21 -8.66 -19.47
CA LYS A 80 8.07 -8.73 -20.38
C LYS A 80 6.77 -8.52 -19.62
N ILE A 81 6.05 -7.50 -20.01
CA ILE A 81 4.74 -7.16 -19.45
C ILE A 81 3.71 -6.98 -20.56
N ALA A 82 2.50 -7.44 -20.33
CA ALA A 82 1.35 -7.20 -21.19
C ALA A 82 0.08 -7.14 -20.34
N GLY A 83 -0.97 -6.54 -20.89
CA GLY A 83 -2.24 -6.43 -20.19
C GLY A 83 -3.41 -6.39 -21.16
N MET A 84 -4.61 -6.67 -20.67
CA MET A 84 -5.86 -6.60 -21.43
C MET A 84 -6.93 -5.88 -20.65
N THR A 85 -7.59 -4.94 -21.30
CA THR A 85 -8.75 -4.23 -20.73
C THR A 85 -9.61 -3.67 -21.86
N GLY A 86 -10.89 -3.48 -21.62
CA GLY A 86 -11.80 -2.81 -22.58
C GLY A 86 -11.66 -1.28 -22.61
N THR A 87 -10.77 -0.67 -21.82
CA THR A 87 -10.74 0.80 -21.64
C THR A 87 -9.31 1.39 -21.60
N ALA A 88 -8.33 0.73 -22.21
CA ALA A 88 -6.94 1.21 -22.19
C ALA A 88 -6.68 2.39 -23.14
N GLU A 89 -7.49 2.57 -24.20
CA GLU A 89 -7.25 3.55 -25.25
C GLU A 89 -7.17 4.99 -24.71
N THR A 90 -7.99 5.34 -23.72
CA THR A 90 -7.99 6.66 -23.09
C THR A 90 -6.69 7.00 -22.37
N GLU A 91 -5.96 5.98 -21.93
CA GLU A 91 -4.72 6.07 -21.14
C GLU A 91 -3.47 5.63 -21.95
N ALA A 92 -3.59 5.50 -23.29
CA ALA A 92 -2.50 5.00 -24.14
C ALA A 92 -1.19 5.80 -23.98
N THR A 93 -1.29 7.11 -23.82
CA THR A 93 -0.13 7.98 -23.60
C THR A 93 0.58 7.68 -22.28
N GLU A 94 -0.15 7.35 -21.23
CA GLU A 94 0.44 6.97 -19.93
C GLU A 94 1.11 5.60 -20.02
N PHE A 95 0.48 4.62 -20.65
CA PHE A 95 1.08 3.30 -20.86
C PHE A 95 2.39 3.39 -21.63
N GLN A 96 2.43 4.20 -22.68
CA GLN A 96 3.62 4.37 -23.48
C GLN A 96 4.74 5.10 -22.71
N LYS A 97 4.44 6.19 -22.02
CA LYS A 97 5.46 6.99 -21.30
C LYS A 97 6.03 6.31 -20.04
N ILE A 98 5.22 5.51 -19.33
CA ILE A 98 5.63 4.90 -18.06
C ILE A 98 6.16 3.48 -18.26
N TYR A 99 5.53 2.68 -19.12
CA TYR A 99 5.82 1.24 -19.25
C TYR A 99 6.38 0.86 -20.62
N ASP A 100 6.49 1.82 -21.54
CA ASP A 100 6.88 1.57 -22.95
C ASP A 100 5.98 0.55 -23.63
N LEU A 101 4.67 0.63 -23.36
CA LEU A 101 3.66 -0.27 -23.89
C LEU A 101 2.76 0.45 -24.90
N ASP A 102 2.63 -0.12 -26.09
CA ASP A 102 1.65 0.31 -27.08
C ASP A 102 0.27 -0.27 -26.76
N VAL A 103 -0.78 0.53 -26.98
CA VAL A 103 -2.17 0.11 -26.85
C VAL A 103 -2.73 -0.23 -28.20
N VAL A 104 -3.12 -1.49 -28.39
CA VAL A 104 -3.75 -1.98 -29.62
C VAL A 104 -5.22 -2.23 -29.37
N VAL A 105 -6.09 -1.54 -30.12
CA VAL A 105 -7.54 -1.73 -30.05
C VAL A 105 -7.94 -2.90 -30.94
N ILE A 106 -8.39 -3.99 -30.31
CA ILE A 106 -8.88 -5.19 -31.01
C ILE A 106 -10.41 -5.05 -31.19
N PRO A 107 -10.92 -5.21 -32.41
CA PRO A 107 -12.36 -5.16 -32.65
C PRO A 107 -13.13 -6.18 -31.81
N THR A 108 -14.34 -5.83 -31.39
CA THR A 108 -15.22 -6.72 -30.64
C THR A 108 -15.65 -7.94 -31.48
N ASN A 109 -15.82 -9.12 -30.84
CA ASN A 109 -16.28 -10.34 -31.52
C ASN A 109 -17.65 -10.15 -32.21
N ARG A 110 -18.56 -9.40 -31.59
CA ARG A 110 -19.83 -8.98 -32.18
C ARG A 110 -19.95 -7.46 -32.15
N PRO A 111 -20.59 -6.83 -33.15
CA PRO A 111 -20.82 -5.40 -33.12
C PRO A 111 -21.54 -4.98 -31.84
N VAL A 112 -21.17 -3.82 -31.32
CA VAL A 112 -21.85 -3.24 -30.14
C VAL A 112 -23.23 -2.77 -30.56
N ALA A 113 -24.27 -3.37 -30.00
CA ALA A 113 -25.70 -3.02 -30.25
C ALA A 113 -26.24 -2.03 -29.20
N ARG A 114 -25.42 -1.63 -28.20
CA ARG A 114 -25.81 -0.65 -27.20
C ARG A 114 -25.96 0.74 -27.81
N ALA A 115 -27.07 1.41 -27.49
CA ALA A 115 -27.28 2.81 -27.80
C ALA A 115 -26.67 3.68 -26.68
N ASP A 116 -25.64 4.43 -27.01
CA ASP A 116 -25.05 5.42 -26.11
C ASP A 116 -25.68 6.79 -26.41
N GLU A 117 -26.60 7.23 -25.55
CA GLU A 117 -27.35 8.44 -25.74
C GLU A 117 -26.58 9.68 -25.24
N ASP A 118 -26.95 10.85 -25.76
CA ASP A 118 -26.36 12.13 -25.32
C ASP A 118 -26.68 12.41 -23.85
N ASP A 119 -25.75 13.09 -23.19
CA ASP A 119 -25.91 13.49 -21.80
C ASP A 119 -27.04 14.51 -21.62
N LEU A 120 -27.80 14.38 -20.54
CA LEU A 120 -28.81 15.35 -20.12
C LEU A 120 -28.20 16.28 -19.06
N VAL A 121 -28.18 17.58 -19.34
CA VAL A 121 -27.59 18.57 -18.45
C VAL A 121 -28.67 19.41 -17.79
N PHE A 122 -28.64 19.48 -16.47
CA PHE A 122 -29.59 20.20 -15.60
C PHE A 122 -28.91 21.39 -14.92
N LEU A 123 -29.69 22.40 -14.54
CA LEU A 123 -29.19 23.57 -13.86
C LEU A 123 -28.67 23.29 -12.45
N ASN A 124 -29.38 22.43 -11.72
CA ASN A 124 -29.08 22.09 -10.35
C ASN A 124 -29.25 20.59 -10.07
N GLU A 125 -28.71 20.17 -8.95
CA GLU A 125 -28.68 18.76 -8.56
C GLU A 125 -30.09 18.22 -8.24
N SER A 126 -31.01 19.03 -7.69
CA SER A 126 -32.37 18.59 -7.34
C SER A 126 -33.14 18.18 -8.58
N GLU A 127 -33.13 19.04 -9.63
CA GLU A 127 -33.81 18.76 -10.91
C GLU A 127 -33.23 17.48 -11.58
N LYS A 128 -31.91 17.30 -11.51
CA LYS A 128 -31.24 16.09 -11.99
C LYS A 128 -31.76 14.84 -11.30
N TYR A 129 -31.84 14.84 -9.96
CA TYR A 129 -32.32 13.68 -9.20
C TYR A 129 -33.81 13.37 -9.46
N ASP A 130 -34.64 14.39 -9.63
CA ASP A 130 -36.04 14.20 -9.97
C ASP A 130 -36.18 13.55 -11.35
N ALA A 131 -35.44 14.02 -12.36
CA ALA A 131 -35.39 13.44 -13.70
C ALA A 131 -34.86 12.01 -13.72
N ILE A 132 -33.82 11.72 -12.91
CA ILE A 132 -33.27 10.36 -12.74
C ILE A 132 -34.35 9.42 -12.18
N CYS A 133 -35.10 9.87 -11.17
CA CYS A 133 -36.16 9.05 -10.58
C CYS A 133 -37.30 8.81 -11.57
N ASP A 134 -37.67 9.79 -12.40
CA ASP A 134 -38.69 9.65 -13.44
C ASP A 134 -38.26 8.63 -14.52
N GLU A 135 -37.01 8.72 -14.99
CA GLU A 135 -36.43 7.78 -15.96
C GLU A 135 -36.39 6.34 -15.41
N ILE A 136 -35.99 6.19 -14.12
CA ILE A 136 -36.00 4.88 -13.46
C ILE A 136 -37.42 4.30 -13.36
N GLU A 137 -38.39 5.12 -13.03
CA GLU A 137 -39.81 4.71 -12.93
C GLU A 137 -40.35 4.23 -14.28
N GLU A 138 -40.04 4.95 -15.36
CA GLU A 138 -40.44 4.60 -16.71
C GLU A 138 -39.80 3.29 -17.19
N ALA A 139 -38.50 3.13 -17.01
CA ALA A 139 -37.79 1.92 -17.38
C ALA A 139 -38.27 0.70 -16.56
N HIS A 140 -38.52 0.88 -15.28
CA HIS A 140 -39.08 -0.15 -14.41
C HIS A 140 -40.48 -0.60 -14.87
N LYS A 141 -41.34 0.36 -15.27
CA LYS A 141 -42.66 0.06 -15.85
C LYS A 141 -42.58 -0.71 -17.16
N ARG A 142 -41.58 -0.43 -18.01
CA ARG A 142 -41.29 -1.18 -19.25
C ARG A 142 -40.70 -2.57 -18.98
N GLY A 143 -40.35 -2.90 -17.73
CA GLY A 143 -39.70 -4.16 -17.38
C GLY A 143 -38.22 -4.20 -17.76
N GLN A 144 -37.61 -3.06 -18.10
CA GLN A 144 -36.22 -2.95 -18.47
C GLN A 144 -35.35 -2.91 -17.19
N PRO A 145 -34.33 -3.77 -17.05
CA PRO A 145 -33.40 -3.70 -15.91
C PRO A 145 -32.50 -2.48 -16.00
N MET A 146 -32.23 -1.84 -14.85
CA MET A 146 -31.39 -0.67 -14.77
C MET A 146 -30.22 -0.84 -13.79
N LEU A 147 -29.07 -0.39 -14.22
CA LEU A 147 -27.91 -0.20 -13.38
C LEU A 147 -27.60 1.30 -13.27
N VAL A 148 -27.79 1.85 -12.08
CA VAL A 148 -27.56 3.27 -11.81
C VAL A 148 -26.20 3.45 -11.14
N GLY A 149 -25.26 4.07 -11.86
CA GLY A 149 -23.92 4.36 -11.38
C GLY A 149 -23.87 5.68 -10.60
N THR A 150 -23.36 5.65 -9.37
CA THR A 150 -23.12 6.83 -8.53
C THR A 150 -21.63 6.97 -8.18
N VAL A 151 -21.15 8.19 -7.98
CA VAL A 151 -19.72 8.46 -7.70
C VAL A 151 -19.34 8.25 -6.23
N SER A 152 -20.30 8.34 -5.31
CA SER A 152 -20.05 8.16 -3.87
C SER A 152 -21.16 7.36 -3.17
N ILE A 153 -20.85 6.86 -1.96
CA ILE A 153 -21.80 6.15 -1.11
C ILE A 153 -22.93 7.08 -0.71
N GLU A 154 -22.64 8.32 -0.31
CA GLU A 154 -23.62 9.32 0.09
C GLU A 154 -24.64 9.57 -1.02
N LYS A 155 -24.18 9.76 -2.26
CA LYS A 155 -25.07 9.95 -3.42
C LYS A 155 -25.92 8.71 -3.71
N SER A 156 -25.39 7.51 -3.49
CA SER A 156 -26.15 6.26 -3.62
C SER A 156 -27.25 6.14 -2.55
N GLU A 157 -26.98 6.52 -1.32
CA GLU A 157 -27.95 6.51 -0.22
C GLU A 157 -29.04 7.58 -0.42
N ARG A 158 -28.66 8.76 -0.90
CA ARG A 158 -29.61 9.84 -1.24
C ARG A 158 -30.58 9.42 -2.35
N LEU A 159 -30.06 8.79 -3.42
CA LEU A 159 -30.91 8.28 -4.50
C LEU A 159 -31.81 7.12 -4.02
N SER A 160 -31.28 6.21 -3.21
CA SER A 160 -32.05 5.12 -2.61
C SER A 160 -33.21 5.66 -1.76
N ALA A 161 -32.98 6.68 -0.94
CA ALA A 161 -34.05 7.33 -0.16
C ALA A 161 -35.10 7.99 -1.06
N ALA A 162 -34.70 8.57 -2.20
CA ALA A 162 -35.64 9.15 -3.17
C ALA A 162 -36.51 8.09 -3.83
N LEU A 163 -35.93 6.96 -4.29
CA LEU A 163 -36.67 5.85 -4.90
C LEU A 163 -37.57 5.15 -3.90
N THR A 164 -37.17 5.00 -2.65
CA THR A 164 -38.02 4.45 -1.57
C THR A 164 -39.26 5.29 -1.36
N ARG A 165 -39.13 6.63 -1.36
CA ARG A 165 -40.27 7.55 -1.25
C ARG A 165 -41.25 7.43 -2.41
N ARG A 166 -40.76 7.06 -3.60
CA ARG A 166 -41.58 6.81 -4.79
C ARG A 166 -42.13 5.36 -4.89
N GLY A 167 -41.80 4.51 -3.91
CA GLY A 167 -42.24 3.11 -3.87
C GLY A 167 -41.54 2.21 -4.89
N ILE A 168 -40.44 2.61 -5.49
CA ILE A 168 -39.68 1.82 -6.48
C ILE A 168 -38.78 0.85 -5.74
N ARG A 169 -38.99 -0.46 -5.99
CA ARG A 169 -38.13 -1.51 -5.43
C ARG A 169 -36.76 -1.47 -6.08
N HIS A 170 -35.72 -1.42 -5.29
CA HIS A 170 -34.33 -1.37 -5.76
C HIS A 170 -33.38 -2.05 -4.77
N GLU A 171 -32.20 -2.42 -5.26
CA GLU A 171 -31.10 -2.93 -4.45
C GLU A 171 -29.92 -1.94 -4.50
N VAL A 172 -29.21 -1.78 -3.37
CA VAL A 172 -28.05 -0.90 -3.28
C VAL A 172 -26.79 -1.73 -3.15
N LEU A 173 -25.87 -1.54 -4.07
CA LEU A 173 -24.60 -2.20 -4.16
C LEU A 173 -23.49 -1.21 -3.78
N ASN A 174 -23.13 -1.21 -2.51
CA ASN A 174 -22.03 -0.43 -1.97
C ASN A 174 -21.16 -1.29 -1.04
N ALA A 175 -20.02 -0.76 -0.62
CA ALA A 175 -19.09 -1.51 0.22
C ALA A 175 -19.63 -1.92 1.59
N LYS A 176 -20.65 -1.24 2.09
CA LYS A 176 -21.32 -1.64 3.34
C LYS A 176 -22.01 -3.00 3.21
N ASN A 177 -22.38 -3.39 1.99
CA ASN A 177 -23.14 -4.62 1.67
C ASN A 177 -22.30 -5.68 0.94
N HIS A 178 -20.98 -5.67 1.09
CA HIS A 178 -20.06 -6.54 0.34
C HIS A 178 -20.41 -8.05 0.42
N ALA A 179 -20.88 -8.54 1.55
CA ALA A 179 -21.30 -9.94 1.70
C ALA A 179 -22.50 -10.34 0.79
N ARG A 180 -23.31 -9.38 0.34
CA ARG A 180 -24.47 -9.59 -0.54
C ARG A 180 -24.21 -9.22 -2.00
N GLU A 181 -23.01 -8.69 -2.29
CA GLU A 181 -22.66 -8.17 -3.63
C GLU A 181 -22.93 -9.18 -4.74
N ALA A 182 -22.44 -10.41 -4.59
CA ALA A 182 -22.63 -11.47 -5.58
C ALA A 182 -24.12 -11.81 -5.84
N MET A 183 -24.95 -11.75 -4.79
CA MET A 183 -26.37 -12.01 -4.90
C MET A 183 -27.10 -10.89 -5.65
N ILE A 184 -26.78 -9.65 -5.34
CA ILE A 184 -27.39 -8.47 -5.98
C ILE A 184 -27.04 -8.45 -7.47
N ILE A 185 -25.76 -8.68 -7.80
CA ILE A 185 -25.30 -8.69 -9.20
C ILE A 185 -25.94 -9.83 -10.00
N ALA A 186 -26.10 -11.01 -9.41
CA ALA A 186 -26.73 -12.15 -10.06
C ALA A 186 -28.17 -11.83 -10.53
N GLU A 187 -28.88 -10.96 -9.83
CA GLU A 187 -30.26 -10.57 -10.15
C GLU A 187 -30.35 -9.18 -10.81
N ALA A 188 -29.26 -8.44 -10.97
CA ALA A 188 -29.29 -7.08 -11.53
C ALA A 188 -29.76 -7.00 -12.97
N GLY A 189 -29.69 -8.09 -13.73
CA GLY A 189 -30.23 -8.21 -15.10
C GLY A 189 -31.62 -8.74 -15.18
N SER A 190 -32.32 -9.01 -14.07
CA SER A 190 -33.70 -9.53 -14.05
C SER A 190 -34.69 -8.48 -14.53
N LYS A 191 -35.82 -8.92 -15.04
CA LYS A 191 -36.90 -8.04 -15.56
C LYS A 191 -37.28 -6.97 -14.54
N GLY A 192 -37.15 -5.69 -14.92
CA GLY A 192 -37.48 -4.53 -14.11
C GLY A 192 -36.63 -4.36 -12.85
N ALA A 193 -35.51 -5.05 -12.74
CA ALA A 193 -34.57 -4.85 -11.61
C ALA A 193 -33.96 -3.46 -11.65
N VAL A 194 -33.90 -2.79 -10.51
CA VAL A 194 -33.20 -1.51 -10.34
C VAL A 194 -32.07 -1.72 -9.34
N THR A 195 -30.84 -1.50 -9.80
CA THR A 195 -29.64 -1.64 -8.96
C THR A 195 -28.86 -0.33 -8.93
N ILE A 196 -28.70 0.26 -7.74
CA ILE A 196 -27.85 1.42 -7.55
C ILE A 196 -26.46 0.89 -7.17
N ALA A 197 -25.43 1.25 -7.90
CA ALA A 197 -24.07 0.79 -7.65
C ALA A 197 -23.10 1.97 -7.54
N THR A 198 -22.26 1.99 -6.51
CA THR A 198 -21.09 2.84 -6.53
C THR A 198 -20.10 2.32 -7.57
N ASN A 199 -19.31 3.20 -8.11
CA ASN A 199 -18.50 3.08 -9.32
C ASN A 199 -17.78 1.74 -9.53
N MET A 200 -17.23 1.15 -8.49
CA MET A 200 -16.42 -0.08 -8.56
C MET A 200 -17.16 -1.34 -8.08
N ALA A 201 -18.37 -1.20 -7.57
CA ALA A 201 -19.14 -2.34 -7.09
C ALA A 201 -19.48 -3.28 -8.25
N GLY A 202 -19.31 -4.57 -8.05
CA GLY A 202 -19.52 -5.59 -9.07
C GLY A 202 -18.46 -5.66 -10.18
N ARG A 203 -17.31 -5.03 -10.05
CA ARG A 203 -16.22 -5.15 -11.03
C ARG A 203 -15.73 -6.60 -11.11
N GLY A 204 -15.52 -7.09 -12.35
CA GLY A 204 -15.09 -8.48 -12.60
C GLY A 204 -16.23 -9.49 -12.64
N THR A 205 -17.48 -9.06 -12.44
CA THR A 205 -18.66 -9.91 -12.55
C THR A 205 -19.49 -9.55 -13.79
N ASP A 206 -20.17 -10.54 -14.34
CA ASP A 206 -21.05 -10.37 -15.50
C ASP A 206 -22.51 -10.22 -15.07
N ILE A 207 -23.22 -9.25 -15.65
CA ILE A 207 -24.67 -9.06 -15.48
C ILE A 207 -25.36 -9.79 -16.62
N LYS A 208 -25.97 -10.95 -16.34
CA LYS A 208 -26.71 -11.72 -17.31
C LYS A 208 -28.14 -11.14 -17.47
N LEU A 209 -28.56 -10.84 -18.70
CA LEU A 209 -29.93 -10.42 -18.97
C LEU A 209 -30.88 -11.54 -18.57
N GLY A 210 -32.00 -11.19 -17.93
CA GLY A 210 -32.93 -12.17 -17.35
C GLY A 210 -32.54 -12.72 -15.99
N GLY A 211 -31.34 -12.30 -15.43
CA GLY A 211 -30.80 -12.81 -14.19
C GLY A 211 -29.86 -14.00 -14.39
N ASN A 212 -29.30 -14.54 -13.31
CA ASN A 212 -28.36 -15.66 -13.38
C ASN A 212 -29.04 -17.00 -13.01
N PRO A 213 -29.30 -17.89 -14.00
CA PRO A 213 -29.98 -19.16 -13.74
C PRO A 213 -29.19 -20.11 -12.86
N GLU A 214 -27.84 -20.11 -12.96
CA GLU A 214 -26.97 -20.94 -12.11
C GLU A 214 -27.09 -20.54 -10.65
N PHE A 215 -27.10 -19.24 -10.38
CA PHE A 215 -27.27 -18.71 -9.04
C PHE A 215 -28.63 -19.05 -8.45
N ARG A 216 -29.71 -18.87 -9.23
CA ARG A 216 -31.09 -19.24 -8.84
C ARG A 216 -31.21 -20.73 -8.56
N ALA A 217 -30.64 -21.58 -9.41
CA ALA A 217 -30.61 -23.02 -9.22
C ALA A 217 -29.89 -23.44 -7.96
N ARG A 218 -28.71 -22.90 -7.69
CA ARG A 218 -27.96 -23.17 -6.45
C ARG A 218 -28.70 -22.71 -5.19
N LYS A 219 -29.34 -21.55 -5.26
CA LYS A 219 -30.15 -21.02 -4.15
C LYS A 219 -31.37 -21.91 -3.86
N ARG A 220 -32.00 -22.43 -4.90
CA ARG A 220 -33.22 -23.27 -4.80
C ARG A 220 -32.87 -24.72 -4.42
N ALA A 221 -31.83 -25.30 -4.99
CA ALA A 221 -31.39 -26.65 -4.68
C ALA A 221 -30.73 -26.75 -3.30
N GLY A 222 -30.12 -25.66 -2.82
CA GLY A 222 -29.28 -25.62 -1.61
C GLY A 222 -27.82 -25.89 -1.89
N THR A 223 -26.94 -25.29 -1.08
CA THR A 223 -25.47 -25.30 -1.28
C THR A 223 -24.83 -26.69 -1.16
N GLN A 224 -25.54 -27.69 -0.64
CA GLN A 224 -25.05 -29.08 -0.45
C GLN A 224 -25.92 -30.11 -1.22
N ALA A 225 -26.72 -29.67 -2.19
CA ALA A 225 -27.53 -30.57 -2.98
C ALA A 225 -26.66 -31.55 -3.79
N ALA A 226 -27.19 -32.77 -4.00
CA ALA A 226 -26.57 -33.73 -4.90
C ALA A 226 -26.63 -33.23 -6.34
N GLU A 227 -25.64 -33.61 -7.16
CA GLU A 227 -25.50 -33.09 -8.54
C GLU A 227 -26.74 -33.31 -9.41
N ASP A 228 -27.38 -34.47 -9.30
CA ASP A 228 -28.61 -34.81 -9.99
C ASP A 228 -29.82 -33.92 -9.63
N VAL A 229 -29.86 -33.45 -8.38
CA VAL A 229 -30.89 -32.50 -7.92
C VAL A 229 -30.58 -31.10 -8.47
N TYR A 230 -29.32 -30.72 -8.45
CA TYR A 230 -28.90 -29.45 -9.01
C TYR A 230 -29.18 -29.35 -10.52
N GLU A 231 -28.81 -30.38 -11.28
CA GLU A 231 -29.04 -30.41 -12.73
C GLU A 231 -30.53 -30.30 -13.09
N ARG A 232 -31.41 -30.98 -12.36
CA ARG A 232 -32.86 -30.85 -12.57
C ARG A 232 -33.37 -29.44 -12.31
N VAL A 233 -33.00 -28.89 -11.17
CA VAL A 233 -33.40 -27.52 -10.79
C VAL A 233 -32.79 -26.51 -11.77
N PHE A 234 -31.56 -26.71 -12.20
CA PHE A 234 -30.93 -25.85 -13.20
C PHE A 234 -31.67 -25.90 -14.55
N ALA A 235 -32.09 -27.08 -15.01
CA ALA A 235 -32.85 -27.21 -16.26
C ALA A 235 -34.18 -26.43 -16.20
N GLU A 236 -34.91 -26.48 -15.07
CA GLU A 236 -36.12 -25.71 -14.86
C GLU A 236 -35.85 -24.19 -14.85
N GLU A 237 -34.86 -23.76 -14.08
CA GLU A 237 -34.48 -22.34 -14.00
C GLU A 237 -33.96 -21.81 -15.34
N TYR A 238 -33.26 -22.64 -16.11
CA TYR A 238 -32.75 -22.27 -17.43
C TYR A 238 -33.89 -22.02 -18.42
N GLN A 239 -34.98 -22.82 -18.41
CA GLN A 239 -36.16 -22.59 -19.24
C GLN A 239 -36.90 -21.30 -18.85
N THR A 240 -36.98 -21.01 -17.58
CA THR A 240 -37.54 -19.76 -17.07
C THR A 240 -36.66 -18.56 -17.49
N TRP A 241 -35.36 -18.71 -17.33
CA TRP A 241 -34.41 -17.69 -17.74
C TRP A 241 -34.44 -17.38 -19.23
N LEU A 242 -34.63 -18.37 -20.11
CA LEU A 242 -34.76 -18.13 -21.55
C LEU A 242 -35.93 -17.19 -21.88
N LYS A 243 -37.04 -17.32 -21.19
CA LYS A 243 -38.20 -16.43 -21.36
C LYS A 243 -37.87 -15.03 -20.83
N ASP A 244 -37.33 -14.94 -19.61
CA ASP A 244 -36.94 -13.68 -18.99
C ASP A 244 -35.92 -12.95 -19.85
N TYR A 245 -34.93 -13.67 -20.44
CA TYR A 245 -33.91 -13.13 -21.33
C TYR A 245 -34.53 -12.49 -22.59
N GLU A 246 -35.45 -13.19 -23.28
CA GLU A 246 -36.08 -12.64 -24.48
C GLU A 246 -36.99 -11.44 -24.15
N GLU A 247 -37.69 -11.45 -23.02
CA GLU A 247 -38.48 -10.31 -22.56
C GLU A 247 -37.62 -9.09 -22.24
N VAL A 248 -36.52 -9.26 -21.51
CA VAL A 248 -35.58 -8.19 -21.19
C VAL A 248 -34.90 -7.67 -22.44
N LYS A 249 -34.54 -8.55 -23.36
CA LYS A 249 -33.97 -8.19 -24.65
C LYS A 249 -34.92 -7.36 -25.49
N ALA A 250 -36.20 -7.74 -25.53
CA ALA A 250 -37.27 -7.00 -26.21
C ALA A 250 -37.55 -5.63 -25.55
N ALA A 251 -37.35 -5.52 -24.23
CA ALA A 251 -37.42 -4.25 -23.48
C ALA A 251 -36.25 -3.31 -23.73
N GLY A 252 -35.23 -3.74 -24.50
CA GLY A 252 -34.03 -2.94 -24.83
C GLY A 252 -32.75 -3.33 -24.07
N GLY A 253 -32.75 -4.46 -23.36
CA GLY A 253 -31.61 -4.95 -22.60
C GLY A 253 -31.30 -4.13 -21.32
N LEU A 254 -30.09 -4.23 -20.81
CA LEU A 254 -29.69 -3.51 -19.61
C LEU A 254 -29.51 -2.01 -19.90
N TYR A 255 -30.17 -1.16 -19.12
CA TYR A 255 -29.99 0.29 -19.16
C TYR A 255 -28.99 0.72 -18.08
N VAL A 256 -27.88 1.33 -18.49
CA VAL A 256 -26.88 1.92 -17.63
C VAL A 256 -27.10 3.43 -17.53
N LEU A 257 -27.44 3.92 -16.35
CA LEU A 257 -27.64 5.33 -16.07
C LEU A 257 -26.50 5.82 -15.17
N GLY A 258 -25.73 6.81 -15.63
CA GLY A 258 -24.75 7.51 -14.82
C GLY A 258 -25.34 8.75 -14.18
N THR A 259 -25.23 8.91 -12.87
CA THR A 259 -25.75 10.11 -12.16
C THR A 259 -24.84 11.33 -12.29
N GLU A 260 -23.61 11.12 -12.76
CA GLU A 260 -22.58 12.13 -13.02
C GLU A 260 -21.55 11.58 -13.99
N ARG A 261 -20.74 12.47 -14.58
CA ARG A 261 -19.49 12.09 -15.23
C ARG A 261 -18.37 11.95 -14.20
N HIS A 262 -17.58 10.92 -14.35
CA HIS A 262 -16.39 10.72 -13.52
C HIS A 262 -15.24 11.61 -13.99
N GLU A 263 -14.24 11.74 -13.15
CA GLU A 263 -13.01 12.47 -13.48
C GLU A 263 -12.24 11.86 -14.65
N SER A 264 -12.41 10.56 -14.92
CA SER A 264 -11.78 9.86 -16.04
C SER A 264 -12.81 9.22 -16.95
N ARG A 265 -12.65 9.46 -18.27
CA ARG A 265 -13.45 8.83 -19.33
C ARG A 265 -13.37 7.31 -19.28
N ARG A 266 -12.25 6.77 -18.84
CA ARG A 266 -12.06 5.33 -18.64
C ARG A 266 -13.10 4.73 -17.69
N ILE A 267 -13.41 5.43 -16.62
CA ILE A 267 -14.40 4.99 -15.63
C ILE A 267 -15.82 5.04 -16.22
N ASP A 268 -16.15 6.09 -16.94
CA ASP A 268 -17.43 6.18 -17.67
C ASP A 268 -17.59 5.03 -18.66
N ASN A 269 -16.53 4.70 -19.42
CA ASN A 269 -16.54 3.59 -20.36
C ASN A 269 -16.65 2.23 -19.65
N GLN A 270 -16.06 2.05 -18.46
CA GLN A 270 -16.24 0.85 -17.66
C GLN A 270 -17.67 0.69 -17.15
N LEU A 271 -18.33 1.79 -16.81
CA LEU A 271 -19.75 1.78 -16.43
C LEU A 271 -20.63 1.45 -17.63
N ARG A 272 -20.48 2.14 -18.77
CA ARG A 272 -21.19 1.84 -20.03
C ARG A 272 -21.00 0.38 -20.47
N GLY A 273 -19.76 -0.13 -20.34
CA GLY A 273 -19.39 -1.49 -20.70
C GLY A 273 -20.03 -2.59 -19.87
N ARG A 274 -20.85 -2.26 -18.88
CA ARG A 274 -21.71 -3.24 -18.19
C ARG A 274 -22.89 -3.69 -19.03
N SER A 275 -23.30 -2.89 -20.01
CA SER A 275 -24.41 -3.13 -20.93
C SER A 275 -23.89 -3.39 -22.35
N GLY A 276 -24.71 -4.02 -23.18
CA GLY A 276 -24.41 -4.27 -24.60
C GLY A 276 -23.32 -5.30 -24.84
N ARG A 277 -23.17 -6.31 -23.98
CA ARG A 277 -22.15 -7.36 -24.07
C ARG A 277 -22.56 -8.41 -25.10
N GLN A 278 -21.56 -8.93 -25.84
CA GLN A 278 -21.74 -10.04 -26.82
C GLN A 278 -22.83 -9.81 -27.86
N GLY A 279 -23.09 -8.53 -28.22
CA GLY A 279 -24.10 -8.15 -29.21
C GLY A 279 -25.53 -8.07 -28.66
N ASP A 280 -25.69 -8.16 -27.33
CA ASP A 280 -27.00 -7.88 -26.71
C ASP A 280 -27.35 -6.40 -26.84
N PRO A 281 -28.66 -6.05 -26.94
CA PRO A 281 -29.07 -4.65 -26.88
C PRO A 281 -28.79 -4.05 -25.49
N GLY A 282 -28.75 -2.75 -25.44
CA GLY A 282 -28.59 -2.01 -24.20
C GLY A 282 -28.65 -0.52 -24.42
N HIS A 283 -28.77 0.23 -23.34
CA HIS A 283 -28.78 1.68 -23.35
C HIS A 283 -27.75 2.23 -22.34
N SER A 284 -27.20 3.40 -22.65
CA SER A 284 -26.47 4.17 -21.65
C SER A 284 -26.74 5.65 -21.78
N ARG A 285 -26.91 6.34 -20.66
CA ARG A 285 -27.07 7.79 -20.61
C ARG A 285 -26.52 8.35 -19.31
N PHE A 286 -25.96 9.55 -19.35
CA PHE A 286 -25.52 10.28 -18.16
C PHE A 286 -26.43 11.48 -17.90
N PHE A 287 -26.74 11.70 -16.63
CA PHE A 287 -27.47 12.83 -16.11
C PHE A 287 -26.51 13.71 -15.33
N ILE A 288 -26.33 14.96 -15.77
CA ILE A 288 -25.29 15.86 -15.28
C ILE A 288 -25.94 17.12 -14.74
N SER A 289 -25.44 17.63 -13.63
CA SER A 289 -25.80 18.95 -13.13
C SER A 289 -24.64 19.93 -13.27
N LEU A 290 -24.93 21.21 -13.45
CA LEU A 290 -23.92 22.27 -13.38
C LEU A 290 -23.34 22.44 -11.95
N ASP A 291 -23.96 21.84 -10.95
CA ASP A 291 -23.47 21.80 -9.58
C ASP A 291 -22.56 20.59 -9.31
N ASP A 292 -22.47 19.61 -10.22
CA ASP A 292 -21.58 18.47 -10.10
C ASP A 292 -20.11 18.91 -10.03
N GLU A 293 -19.27 18.17 -9.31
CA GLU A 293 -17.90 18.56 -8.99
C GLU A 293 -17.05 18.85 -10.24
N LEU A 294 -17.12 17.97 -11.26
CA LEU A 294 -16.43 18.18 -12.53
C LEU A 294 -16.85 19.49 -13.20
N MET A 295 -18.15 19.81 -13.20
CA MET A 295 -18.69 21.01 -13.80
C MET A 295 -18.35 22.25 -12.99
N ARG A 296 -18.32 22.16 -11.66
CA ARG A 296 -17.94 23.26 -10.75
C ARG A 296 -16.47 23.64 -10.92
N LEU A 297 -15.58 22.66 -11.10
CA LEU A 297 -14.14 22.89 -11.26
C LEU A 297 -13.79 23.51 -12.63
N PHE A 298 -14.48 23.13 -13.70
CA PHE A 298 -14.11 23.51 -15.08
C PHE A 298 -15.19 24.30 -15.82
N GLY A 299 -16.39 24.43 -15.26
CA GLY A 299 -17.56 25.09 -15.86
C GLY A 299 -18.03 26.35 -15.16
N SER A 300 -17.21 27.02 -14.35
CA SER A 300 -17.62 28.14 -13.50
C SER A 300 -18.35 29.28 -14.22
N ASN A 301 -18.11 29.49 -15.51
CA ASN A 301 -18.79 30.48 -16.34
C ASN A 301 -19.99 29.92 -17.12
N LEU A 302 -20.17 28.59 -17.13
CA LEU A 302 -21.16 27.92 -17.96
C LEU A 302 -22.58 28.15 -17.42
N LYS A 303 -22.76 28.15 -16.09
CA LYS A 303 -24.07 28.39 -15.45
C LYS A 303 -24.61 29.78 -15.80
N GLY A 304 -23.78 30.81 -15.73
CA GLY A 304 -24.15 32.18 -16.11
C GLY A 304 -24.43 32.36 -17.63
N LEU A 305 -23.72 31.60 -18.47
CA LEU A 305 -23.95 31.58 -19.90
C LEU A 305 -25.27 30.86 -20.26
N MET A 306 -25.53 29.70 -19.65
CA MET A 306 -26.74 28.91 -19.89
C MET A 306 -27.99 29.63 -19.43
N MET A 307 -27.99 30.35 -18.30
CA MET A 307 -29.08 31.21 -17.90
C MET A 307 -29.36 32.35 -18.92
N LYS A 308 -28.31 32.91 -19.56
CA LYS A 308 -28.47 33.93 -20.61
C LYS A 308 -29.02 33.38 -21.93
N VAL A 309 -28.82 32.10 -22.21
CA VAL A 309 -29.34 31.40 -23.39
C VAL A 309 -30.81 30.98 -23.22
N GLY A 310 -31.40 31.21 -22.05
CA GLY A 310 -32.83 30.98 -21.85
C GLY A 310 -33.18 29.59 -21.27
N MET A 311 -32.25 28.96 -20.58
CA MET A 311 -32.49 27.70 -19.87
C MET A 311 -33.59 27.89 -18.81
N LYS A 312 -34.67 27.08 -18.90
CA LYS A 312 -35.74 27.10 -17.91
C LYS A 312 -35.46 26.05 -16.84
N PRO A 313 -35.80 26.32 -15.58
CA PRO A 313 -35.74 25.32 -14.52
C PRO A 313 -36.58 24.08 -14.89
N GLY A 314 -36.03 22.89 -14.67
CA GLY A 314 -36.73 21.60 -14.92
C GLY A 314 -36.59 21.08 -16.34
N GLU A 315 -36.12 21.84 -17.32
CA GLU A 315 -35.89 21.37 -18.68
C GLU A 315 -34.43 20.97 -18.89
N PRO A 316 -34.13 19.69 -19.24
CA PRO A 316 -32.79 19.29 -19.56
C PRO A 316 -32.33 19.87 -20.89
N ILE A 317 -31.05 20.23 -20.96
CA ILE A 317 -30.43 20.59 -22.24
C ILE A 317 -29.53 19.46 -22.71
N TYR A 318 -29.67 19.10 -23.95
CA TYR A 318 -28.68 18.30 -24.66
C TYR A 318 -28.17 19.08 -25.86
N HIS A 319 -26.85 19.21 -25.96
CA HIS A 319 -26.21 19.88 -27.08
C HIS A 319 -24.82 19.31 -27.32
N PRO A 320 -24.43 18.99 -28.55
CA PRO A 320 -23.13 18.40 -28.86
C PRO A 320 -21.93 19.23 -28.38
N LEU A 321 -22.06 20.55 -28.26
CA LEU A 321 -21.03 21.44 -27.73
C LEU A 321 -20.85 21.21 -26.20
N LEU A 322 -21.90 20.88 -25.46
CA LEU A 322 -21.79 20.56 -24.03
C LEU A 322 -21.02 19.27 -23.83
N ASN A 323 -21.31 18.23 -24.59
CA ASN A 323 -20.60 16.96 -24.54
C ASN A 323 -19.10 17.16 -24.80
N ARG A 324 -18.74 17.97 -25.81
CA ARG A 324 -17.33 18.33 -26.08
C ARG A 324 -16.68 19.12 -24.94
N THR A 325 -17.42 20.02 -24.31
CA THR A 325 -16.92 20.80 -23.17
C THR A 325 -16.66 19.90 -21.97
N ILE A 326 -17.56 18.98 -21.67
CA ILE A 326 -17.43 18.00 -20.59
C ILE A 326 -16.25 17.05 -20.86
N GLU A 327 -16.14 16.53 -22.07
CA GLU A 327 -15.00 15.70 -22.47
C GLU A 327 -13.67 16.46 -22.36
N GLY A 328 -13.65 17.74 -22.76
CA GLY A 328 -12.49 18.61 -22.60
C GLY A 328 -12.13 18.87 -21.13
N ALA A 329 -13.13 18.94 -20.25
CA ALA A 329 -12.91 19.03 -18.81
C ALA A 329 -12.28 17.75 -18.25
N GLN A 330 -12.84 16.59 -18.62
CA GLN A 330 -12.30 15.28 -18.21
C GLN A 330 -10.84 15.12 -18.69
N LYS A 331 -10.54 15.44 -19.93
CA LYS A 331 -9.15 15.39 -20.45
C LYS A 331 -8.18 16.22 -19.63
N ARG A 332 -8.56 17.43 -19.20
CA ARG A 332 -7.72 18.28 -18.35
C ARG A 332 -7.51 17.67 -16.96
N VAL A 333 -8.53 17.03 -16.37
CA VAL A 333 -8.39 16.31 -15.10
C VAL A 333 -7.46 15.10 -15.28
N GLU A 334 -7.67 14.31 -16.33
CA GLU A 334 -6.83 13.16 -16.67
C GLU A 334 -5.35 13.58 -16.83
N GLU A 335 -5.09 14.65 -17.59
CA GLU A 335 -3.74 15.21 -17.78
C GLU A 335 -3.13 15.67 -16.47
N ARG A 336 -3.89 16.40 -15.64
CA ARG A 336 -3.42 16.84 -14.32
C ARG A 336 -3.10 15.64 -13.40
N ASN A 337 -3.97 14.67 -13.37
CA ASN A 337 -3.77 13.46 -12.55
C ASN A 337 -2.59 12.64 -13.06
N PHE A 338 -2.39 12.58 -14.38
CA PHE A 338 -1.21 11.96 -14.99
C PHE A 338 0.09 12.69 -14.58
N GLU A 339 0.13 14.03 -14.65
CA GLU A 339 1.31 14.78 -14.22
C GLU A 339 1.62 14.60 -12.73
N ILE A 340 0.60 14.53 -11.86
CA ILE A 340 0.78 14.22 -10.44
C ILE A 340 1.39 12.82 -10.27
N ARG A 341 0.83 11.79 -10.95
CA ARG A 341 1.37 10.42 -10.89
C ARG A 341 2.80 10.34 -11.41
N LYS A 342 3.11 11.05 -12.49
CA LYS A 342 4.44 11.13 -13.07
C LYS A 342 5.44 11.78 -12.10
N HIS A 343 5.08 12.90 -11.48
CA HIS A 343 5.93 13.52 -10.46
C HIS A 343 6.19 12.58 -9.27
N LEU A 344 5.17 11.90 -8.77
CA LEU A 344 5.36 10.90 -7.71
C LEU A 344 6.33 9.79 -8.13
N LEU A 345 6.23 9.32 -9.38
CA LEU A 345 7.14 8.32 -9.91
C LEU A 345 8.58 8.85 -10.02
N GLU A 346 8.78 10.10 -10.45
CA GLU A 346 10.11 10.71 -10.55
C GLU A 346 10.83 10.81 -9.19
N TYR A 347 10.09 11.02 -8.09
CA TYR A 347 10.63 10.95 -6.73
C TYR A 347 10.92 9.50 -6.31
N ASP A 348 10.02 8.57 -6.60
CA ASP A 348 10.20 7.15 -6.25
C ASP A 348 11.32 6.49 -7.07
N ASP A 349 11.59 6.94 -8.28
CA ASP A 349 12.69 6.45 -9.12
C ASP A 349 14.07 6.63 -8.43
N VAL A 350 14.26 7.71 -7.67
CA VAL A 350 15.48 7.92 -6.88
C VAL A 350 15.62 6.83 -5.82
N LEU A 351 14.56 6.63 -5.04
CA LEU A 351 14.54 5.56 -4.03
C LEU A 351 14.67 4.17 -4.66
N ASN A 352 14.09 3.95 -5.83
CA ASN A 352 14.16 2.67 -6.52
C ASN A 352 15.58 2.33 -6.98
N GLN A 353 16.34 3.32 -7.48
CA GLN A 353 17.75 3.15 -7.82
C GLN A 353 18.59 2.80 -6.59
N GLN A 354 18.39 3.53 -5.49
CA GLN A 354 19.07 3.27 -4.21
C GLN A 354 18.71 1.89 -3.63
N ARG A 355 17.43 1.50 -3.72
CA ARG A 355 16.94 0.17 -3.32
C ARG A 355 17.62 -0.94 -4.11
N LYS A 356 17.68 -0.80 -5.43
CA LYS A 356 18.35 -1.76 -6.30
C LYS A 356 19.82 -1.93 -5.90
N PHE A 357 20.53 -0.83 -5.69
CA PHE A 357 21.93 -0.86 -5.25
C PHE A 357 22.08 -1.59 -3.90
N ILE A 358 21.25 -1.28 -2.91
CA ILE A 358 21.31 -1.92 -1.58
C ILE A 358 21.01 -3.41 -1.66
N TYR A 359 20.05 -3.82 -2.48
CA TYR A 359 19.70 -5.23 -2.62
C TYR A 359 20.80 -6.00 -3.36
N ASP A 360 21.41 -5.42 -4.39
CA ASP A 360 22.57 -5.98 -5.07
C ASP A 360 23.76 -6.14 -4.09
N GLN A 361 23.99 -5.15 -3.23
CA GLN A 361 24.99 -5.25 -2.16
C GLN A 361 24.66 -6.36 -1.14
N ARG A 362 23.40 -6.48 -0.71
CA ARG A 362 22.95 -7.57 0.19
C ARG A 362 23.20 -8.95 -0.45
N ASP A 363 22.84 -9.11 -1.69
CA ASP A 363 23.05 -10.36 -2.44
C ASP A 363 24.54 -10.68 -2.61
N SER A 364 25.36 -9.66 -2.90
CA SER A 364 26.81 -9.79 -2.95
C SER A 364 27.37 -10.30 -1.59
N ILE A 365 26.94 -9.71 -0.47
CA ILE A 365 27.37 -10.10 0.88
C ILE A 365 26.92 -11.53 1.23
N VAL A 366 25.71 -11.92 0.84
CA VAL A 366 25.21 -13.28 1.08
C VAL A 366 26.05 -14.32 0.35
N ARG A 367 26.50 -14.02 -0.88
CA ARG A 367 27.28 -14.93 -1.74
C ARG A 367 28.79 -14.85 -1.50
N ASP A 368 29.27 -13.81 -0.80
CA ASP A 368 30.69 -13.57 -0.59
C ASP A 368 31.31 -14.65 0.29
N ALA A 369 32.36 -15.29 -0.21
CA ALA A 369 33.10 -16.32 0.50
C ALA A 369 34.20 -15.75 1.40
N ASP A 370 34.63 -14.49 1.17
CA ASP A 370 35.74 -13.85 1.89
C ASP A 370 35.38 -12.42 2.33
N LEU A 371 34.42 -12.33 3.26
CA LEU A 371 34.06 -11.05 3.89
C LEU A 371 35.19 -10.44 4.74
N PRO A 372 36.09 -11.22 5.39
CA PRO A 372 37.24 -10.63 6.09
C PRO A 372 38.08 -9.74 5.21
N ALA A 373 38.45 -10.16 3.98
CA ALA A 373 39.19 -9.34 3.04
C ALA A 373 38.46 -8.06 2.64
N ARG A 374 37.16 -8.16 2.43
CA ARG A 374 36.29 -7.00 2.12
C ARG A 374 36.27 -5.98 3.28
N VAL A 375 36.19 -6.45 4.52
CA VAL A 375 36.18 -5.58 5.71
C VAL A 375 37.57 -4.98 5.94
N GLN A 376 38.64 -5.73 5.67
CA GLN A 376 40.01 -5.23 5.73
C GLN A 376 40.25 -4.09 4.74
N SER A 377 39.77 -4.22 3.50
CA SER A 377 39.79 -3.11 2.52
C SER A 377 39.04 -1.87 3.04
N ALA A 378 37.83 -2.05 3.58
CA ALA A 378 37.07 -0.94 4.15
C ALA A 378 37.80 -0.28 5.35
N ALA A 379 38.50 -1.06 6.19
CA ALA A 379 39.28 -0.52 7.28
C ALA A 379 40.52 0.23 6.78
N SER A 380 41.15 -0.23 5.70
CA SER A 380 42.26 0.50 5.05
C SER A 380 41.81 1.85 4.50
N ASP A 381 40.65 1.91 3.83
CA ASP A 381 40.04 3.16 3.36
C ASP A 381 39.73 4.13 4.52
N MET A 382 39.27 3.58 5.67
CA MET A 382 39.05 4.38 6.88
C MET A 382 40.37 4.96 7.42
N LEU A 383 41.46 4.17 7.44
CA LEU A 383 42.77 4.65 7.84
C LEU A 383 43.25 5.79 6.94
N ASP A 384 43.05 5.67 5.62
CA ASP A 384 43.41 6.73 4.68
C ASP A 384 42.70 8.04 5.00
N GLY A 385 41.42 7.99 5.38
CA GLY A 385 40.66 9.15 5.83
C GLY A 385 41.19 9.76 7.11
N VAL A 386 41.47 8.92 8.14
CA VAL A 386 42.01 9.35 9.43
C VAL A 386 43.39 10.01 9.26
N PHE A 387 44.28 9.39 8.48
CA PHE A 387 45.60 9.94 8.26
C PHE A 387 45.64 11.15 7.33
N SER A 388 44.69 11.30 6.42
CA SER A 388 44.52 12.54 5.65
C SER A 388 44.12 13.70 6.56
N ALA A 389 43.15 13.47 7.46
CA ALA A 389 42.72 14.46 8.45
C ALA A 389 43.89 14.84 9.40
N TYR A 390 44.65 13.83 9.84
CA TYR A 390 45.85 14.06 10.65
C TYR A 390 46.91 14.90 9.95
N ALA A 391 47.19 14.62 8.67
CA ALA A 391 48.14 15.40 7.88
C ALA A 391 47.75 16.88 7.76
N ASP A 392 46.47 17.16 7.68
CA ASP A 392 45.95 18.52 7.70
C ASP A 392 46.04 19.16 9.10
N ALA A 393 45.74 18.40 10.17
CA ALA A 393 45.82 18.87 11.55
C ALA A 393 47.26 19.19 11.99
N LEU A 394 48.29 18.53 11.42
CA LEU A 394 49.68 18.83 11.65
C LEU A 394 50.13 20.26 11.26
N LYS A 395 49.31 21.00 10.52
CA LYS A 395 49.50 22.41 10.21
C LYS A 395 49.25 23.31 11.43
N GLY A 396 48.61 22.81 12.49
CA GLY A 396 48.33 23.46 13.77
C GLY A 396 49.20 22.93 14.93
N ASP A 397 48.55 22.68 16.10
CA ASP A 397 49.25 22.12 17.27
C ASP A 397 49.50 20.62 17.07
N ARG A 398 50.77 20.25 17.05
CA ARG A 398 51.21 18.86 16.84
C ARG A 398 50.79 17.93 17.97
N GLN A 399 50.82 18.39 19.23
CA GLN A 399 50.46 17.54 20.36
C GLN A 399 48.96 17.23 20.36
N GLU A 400 48.15 18.26 20.11
CA GLU A 400 46.70 18.10 19.99
C GLU A 400 46.31 17.23 18.78
N ALA A 401 46.96 17.46 17.63
CA ALA A 401 46.72 16.63 16.43
C ALA A 401 47.06 15.16 16.67
N PHE A 402 48.18 14.87 17.34
CA PHE A 402 48.58 13.49 17.64
C PHE A 402 47.66 12.84 18.68
N ALA A 403 47.23 13.57 19.70
CA ALA A 403 46.24 13.07 20.68
C ALA A 403 44.90 12.73 19.99
N SER A 404 44.41 13.61 19.12
CA SER A 404 43.20 13.37 18.33
C SER A 404 43.34 12.14 17.43
N LEU A 405 44.49 11.93 16.77
CA LEU A 405 44.78 10.73 15.99
C LEU A 405 44.69 9.45 16.85
N GLN A 406 45.30 9.46 18.03
CA GLN A 406 45.25 8.30 18.94
C GLN A 406 43.84 7.97 19.40
N ASP A 407 43.06 8.99 19.74
CA ASP A 407 41.66 8.81 20.14
C ASP A 407 40.81 8.27 18.98
N GLU A 408 41.01 8.78 17.78
CA GLU A 408 40.28 8.33 16.59
C GLU A 408 40.64 6.88 16.22
N LEU A 409 41.91 6.49 16.29
CA LEU A 409 42.36 5.11 16.07
C LEU A 409 41.80 4.16 17.14
N PHE A 410 41.76 4.60 18.40
CA PHE A 410 41.19 3.81 19.48
C PHE A 410 39.69 3.64 19.32
N ASP A 411 38.99 4.70 18.96
CA ASP A 411 37.54 4.65 18.75
C ASP A 411 37.15 3.82 17.51
N ALA A 412 37.92 3.91 16.44
CA ALA A 412 37.64 3.16 15.22
C ALA A 412 38.03 1.67 15.34
N PHE A 413 39.21 1.37 15.89
CA PHE A 413 39.83 0.05 15.79
C PHE A 413 40.22 -0.59 17.12
N GLY A 414 40.18 0.16 18.23
CA GLY A 414 40.49 -0.35 19.58
C GLY A 414 41.98 -0.49 19.89
N PHE A 415 42.87 0.17 19.13
CA PHE A 415 44.29 0.23 19.39
C PHE A 415 44.82 1.66 19.34
N GLN A 416 46.00 1.87 19.91
CA GLN A 416 46.78 3.12 19.84
C GLN A 416 48.16 2.80 19.29
N LEU A 417 48.77 3.75 18.59
CA LEU A 417 50.15 3.63 18.15
C LEU A 417 51.13 3.73 19.33
N ALA A 418 52.20 2.98 19.28
CA ALA A 418 53.21 3.00 20.32
C ALA A 418 54.07 4.29 20.29
N SER A 419 54.05 5.01 19.16
CA SER A 419 54.77 6.28 18.98
C SER A 419 54.23 7.38 19.89
N ARG A 420 55.08 8.35 20.24
CA ARG A 420 54.73 9.54 21.03
C ARG A 420 54.70 10.78 20.15
N SER A 421 54.03 11.83 20.62
CA SER A 421 53.95 13.12 19.91
C SER A 421 55.31 13.74 19.61
N ASP A 422 56.33 13.45 20.43
CA ASP A 422 57.69 13.99 20.30
C ASP A 422 58.57 13.17 19.35
N ASP A 423 58.16 11.98 18.96
CA ASP A 423 58.93 11.13 18.06
C ASP A 423 59.06 11.75 16.66
N PRO A 424 60.21 11.59 15.98
CA PRO A 424 60.36 12.06 14.59
C PRO A 424 59.34 11.47 13.61
N GLU A 425 58.86 10.28 13.91
CA GLU A 425 57.84 9.59 13.08
C GLU A 425 56.46 10.23 13.16
N ALA A 426 56.14 10.93 14.27
CA ALA A 426 54.86 11.63 14.42
C ALA A 426 54.68 12.76 13.40
N THR A 427 55.74 13.23 12.75
CA THR A 427 55.66 14.18 11.62
C THR A 427 55.53 13.52 10.25
N GLN A 428 55.46 12.19 10.20
CA GLN A 428 55.44 11.42 8.97
C GLN A 428 54.15 10.58 8.90
N PRO A 429 53.01 11.16 8.49
CA PRO A 429 51.70 10.45 8.46
C PRO A 429 51.76 9.12 7.71
N ALA A 430 52.54 9.05 6.63
CA ALA A 430 52.66 7.83 5.82
C ALA A 430 53.28 6.66 6.61
N LYS A 431 54.29 6.90 7.45
CA LYS A 431 54.89 5.84 8.28
C LYS A 431 53.96 5.38 9.39
N LEU A 432 53.27 6.31 10.04
CA LEU A 432 52.29 5.97 11.07
C LEU A 432 51.11 5.19 10.48
N ARG A 433 50.70 5.55 9.25
CA ARG A 433 49.68 4.81 8.52
C ARG A 433 50.14 3.38 8.23
N GLU A 434 51.40 3.17 7.79
CA GLU A 434 51.94 1.81 7.60
C GLU A 434 51.98 0.99 8.90
N GLN A 435 52.34 1.59 10.01
CA GLN A 435 52.30 0.94 11.32
C GLN A 435 50.87 0.55 11.70
N ALA A 436 49.91 1.46 11.55
CA ALA A 436 48.50 1.19 11.81
C ALA A 436 47.94 0.07 10.92
N GLN A 437 48.29 0.06 9.63
CA GLN A 437 47.90 -1.01 8.70
C GLN A 437 48.48 -2.37 9.13
N ALA A 438 49.73 -2.43 9.51
CA ALA A 438 50.38 -3.65 10.00
C ALA A 438 49.69 -4.20 11.27
N MET A 439 49.23 -3.29 12.15
CA MET A 439 48.47 -3.67 13.34
C MET A 439 47.11 -4.27 12.98
N LEU A 440 46.37 -3.67 12.01
CA LEU A 440 45.13 -4.21 11.52
C LEU A 440 45.29 -5.60 10.89
N ASP A 441 46.33 -5.75 10.05
CA ASP A 441 46.63 -7.01 9.37
C ASP A 441 46.94 -8.13 10.37
N SER A 442 47.78 -7.80 11.40
CA SER A 442 48.12 -8.73 12.49
C SER A 442 46.89 -9.11 13.31
N ASP A 443 46.04 -8.16 13.67
CA ASP A 443 44.83 -8.42 14.44
C ASP A 443 43.83 -9.32 13.66
N LEU A 444 43.66 -9.06 12.36
CA LEU A 444 42.83 -9.88 11.50
C LEU A 444 43.37 -11.31 11.40
N GLN A 445 44.67 -11.50 11.19
CA GLN A 445 45.28 -12.83 11.13
C GLN A 445 45.11 -13.59 12.47
N ASN A 446 45.27 -12.90 13.61
CA ASN A 446 45.03 -13.48 14.91
C ASN A 446 43.57 -13.93 15.09
N LYS A 447 42.62 -13.11 14.64
CA LYS A 447 41.18 -13.45 14.69
C LYS A 447 40.84 -14.63 13.80
N LEU A 448 41.42 -14.69 12.59
CA LEU A 448 41.26 -15.83 11.68
C LEU A 448 41.83 -17.12 12.28
N ALA A 449 43.01 -17.05 12.94
CA ALA A 449 43.61 -18.21 13.60
C ALA A 449 42.79 -18.70 14.80
N LEU A 450 42.15 -17.79 15.54
CA LEU A 450 41.36 -18.12 16.74
C LEU A 450 39.96 -18.64 16.42
N ALA A 451 39.26 -17.99 15.50
CA ALA A 451 37.86 -18.26 15.19
C ALA A 451 37.65 -19.23 14.00
N GLY A 452 38.63 -19.28 13.10
CA GLY A 452 38.49 -19.92 11.80
C GLY A 452 37.78 -19.01 10.78
N SER A 453 38.11 -19.20 9.50
CA SER A 453 37.57 -18.39 8.39
C SER A 453 36.06 -18.45 8.30
N ASP A 454 35.46 -19.65 8.39
CA ASP A 454 34.02 -19.85 8.23
C ASP A 454 33.21 -19.16 9.31
N ASN A 455 33.62 -19.26 10.57
CA ASN A 455 32.92 -18.63 11.71
C ASN A 455 33.02 -17.11 11.61
N LEU A 456 34.18 -16.58 11.26
CA LEU A 456 34.39 -15.14 11.10
C LEU A 456 33.57 -14.60 9.93
N ASN A 457 33.54 -15.33 8.80
CA ASN A 457 32.74 -14.98 7.64
C ASN A 457 31.24 -15.00 7.97
N HIS A 458 30.78 -16.00 8.72
CA HIS A 458 29.39 -16.07 9.17
C HIS A 458 29.00 -14.90 10.09
N PHE A 459 29.85 -14.56 11.05
CA PHE A 459 29.66 -13.41 11.93
C PHE A 459 29.61 -12.09 11.14
N LEU A 460 30.53 -11.87 10.21
CA LEU A 460 30.58 -10.66 9.39
C LEU A 460 29.35 -10.56 8.47
N ARG A 461 28.90 -11.67 7.88
CA ARG A 461 27.69 -11.71 7.07
C ARG A 461 26.48 -11.28 7.88
N TRP A 462 26.30 -11.86 9.08
CA TRP A 462 25.23 -11.45 9.98
C TRP A 462 25.32 -9.97 10.33
N LYS A 463 26.50 -9.49 10.69
CA LYS A 463 26.72 -8.08 11.07
C LYS A 463 26.44 -7.12 9.90
N TYR A 464 26.93 -7.44 8.70
CA TYR A 464 26.67 -6.64 7.50
C TYR A 464 25.16 -6.53 7.22
N LEU A 465 24.48 -7.66 7.16
CA LEU A 465 23.04 -7.71 6.84
C LEU A 465 22.24 -6.95 7.90
N SER A 466 22.52 -7.18 9.18
CA SER A 466 21.83 -6.48 10.26
C SER A 466 22.06 -4.96 10.21
N THR A 467 23.29 -4.54 9.91
CA THR A 467 23.63 -3.11 9.82
C THR A 467 22.96 -2.46 8.59
N ILE A 468 22.99 -3.14 7.44
CA ILE A 468 22.31 -2.66 6.24
C ILE A 468 20.82 -2.51 6.50
N ASP A 469 20.16 -3.52 7.07
CA ASP A 469 18.72 -3.50 7.32
C ASP A 469 18.32 -2.33 8.23
N GLN A 470 19.07 -2.12 9.30
CA GLN A 470 18.81 -1.01 10.20
C GLN A 470 19.03 0.35 9.54
N LYS A 471 20.17 0.53 8.85
CA LYS A 471 20.50 1.81 8.22
C LYS A 471 19.63 2.12 7.02
N TRP A 472 19.19 1.12 6.29
CA TRP A 472 18.22 1.28 5.22
C TRP A 472 16.85 1.76 5.73
N LEU A 473 16.37 1.24 6.86
CA LEU A 473 15.14 1.72 7.47
C LEU A 473 15.25 3.19 7.92
N ASP A 474 16.38 3.55 8.56
CA ASP A 474 16.65 4.93 8.95
C ASP A 474 16.71 5.86 7.70
N HIS A 475 17.29 5.35 6.60
CA HIS A 475 17.37 6.08 5.34
C HIS A 475 16.00 6.33 4.70
N LEU A 476 15.09 5.35 4.71
CA LEU A 476 13.73 5.53 4.20
C LEU A 476 13.00 6.66 4.95
N GLU A 477 13.14 6.72 6.28
CA GLU A 477 12.57 7.80 7.10
C GLU A 477 13.19 9.17 6.74
N ASN A 478 14.50 9.23 6.53
CA ASN A 478 15.19 10.46 6.11
C ASN A 478 14.76 10.94 4.73
N MET A 479 14.61 10.04 3.78
CA MET A 479 14.17 10.36 2.42
C MET A 479 12.71 10.85 2.38
N GLU A 480 11.84 10.30 3.24
CA GLU A 480 10.47 10.77 3.39
C GLU A 480 10.45 12.21 3.96
N ALA A 481 11.22 12.46 5.02
CA ALA A 481 11.35 13.80 5.61
C ALA A 481 11.95 14.81 4.60
N LEU A 482 12.93 14.38 3.78
CA LEU A 482 13.49 15.21 2.72
C LEU A 482 12.43 15.55 1.66
N ARG A 483 11.59 14.57 1.26
CA ARG A 483 10.53 14.77 0.26
C ARG A 483 9.53 15.84 0.72
N GLU A 484 9.15 15.83 1.98
CA GLU A 484 8.28 16.86 2.56
C GLU A 484 8.96 18.25 2.61
N ALA A 485 10.23 18.28 3.02
CA ALA A 485 10.97 19.53 3.20
C ALA A 485 11.35 20.21 1.87
N VAL A 486 11.71 19.43 0.86
CA VAL A 486 12.22 19.97 -0.41
C VAL A 486 11.18 20.78 -1.20
N TYR A 487 9.89 20.48 -0.98
CA TYR A 487 8.80 21.22 -1.63
C TYR A 487 8.80 22.71 -1.27
N LEU A 488 9.22 23.06 -0.06
CA LEU A 488 9.32 24.46 0.39
C LEU A 488 10.39 25.25 -0.38
N ARG A 489 11.36 24.58 -1.02
CA ARG A 489 12.43 25.25 -1.79
C ARG A 489 11.95 25.85 -3.10
N HIS A 490 10.75 25.49 -3.54
CA HIS A 490 10.10 26.15 -4.68
C HIS A 490 9.96 27.66 -4.46
N TYR A 491 9.75 28.12 -3.22
CA TYR A 491 9.72 29.56 -2.88
C TYR A 491 11.05 30.28 -3.16
N ALA A 492 12.17 29.53 -3.14
CA ALA A 492 13.50 30.05 -3.50
C ALA A 492 13.84 29.87 -4.99
N GLN A 493 12.84 29.60 -5.84
CA GLN A 493 12.97 29.34 -7.28
C GLN A 493 13.88 28.16 -7.64
N LYS A 494 14.13 27.26 -6.71
CA LYS A 494 14.86 26.02 -6.96
C LYS A 494 13.90 24.93 -7.44
N ASN A 495 14.42 24.03 -8.29
CA ASN A 495 13.66 22.86 -8.72
C ASN A 495 13.64 21.81 -7.60
N PRO A 496 12.48 21.50 -6.97
CA PRO A 496 12.42 20.59 -5.84
C PRO A 496 12.92 19.18 -6.17
N LEU A 497 12.65 18.66 -7.35
CA LEU A 497 13.09 17.33 -7.77
C LEU A 497 14.62 17.25 -7.90
N LEU A 498 15.26 18.31 -8.42
CA LEU A 498 16.72 18.36 -8.53
C LEU A 498 17.38 18.40 -7.15
N GLU A 499 16.86 19.25 -6.24
CA GLU A 499 17.34 19.33 -4.87
C GLU A 499 17.16 17.98 -4.13
N TYR A 500 16.02 17.32 -4.33
CA TYR A 500 15.77 15.99 -3.78
C TYR A 500 16.80 14.95 -4.27
N LYS A 501 17.12 14.96 -5.57
CA LYS A 501 18.12 14.06 -6.15
C LYS A 501 19.51 14.30 -5.56
N LEU A 502 19.94 15.56 -5.46
CA LEU A 502 21.27 15.92 -4.95
C LEU A 502 21.41 15.57 -3.47
N GLU A 503 20.48 16.02 -2.61
CA GLU A 503 20.53 15.74 -1.19
C GLU A 503 20.28 14.27 -0.86
N GLY A 504 19.37 13.63 -1.61
CA GLY A 504 19.13 12.19 -1.48
C GLY A 504 20.35 11.36 -1.83
N PHE A 505 21.16 11.78 -2.79
CA PHE A 505 22.45 11.17 -3.09
C PHE A 505 23.44 11.33 -1.92
N ASP A 506 23.58 12.55 -1.38
CA ASP A 506 24.47 12.81 -0.27
C ASP A 506 24.09 12.03 1.01
N ILE A 507 22.80 11.92 1.29
CA ILE A 507 22.30 11.14 2.44
C ILE A 507 22.57 9.64 2.22
N PHE A 508 22.41 9.16 0.99
CA PHE A 508 22.64 7.76 0.64
C PHE A 508 24.13 7.40 0.73
N ASP A 509 25.00 8.23 0.18
CA ASP A 509 26.45 8.03 0.21
C ASP A 509 26.98 7.99 1.66
N ARG A 510 26.55 8.93 2.50
CA ARG A 510 26.85 8.91 3.94
C ARG A 510 26.35 7.63 4.63
N MET A 511 25.17 7.13 4.25
CA MET A 511 24.66 5.88 4.81
C MET A 511 25.57 4.69 4.45
N ILE A 512 26.03 4.60 3.19
CA ILE A 512 26.96 3.55 2.74
C ILE A 512 28.27 3.60 3.54
N ASP A 513 28.82 4.79 3.74
CA ASP A 513 30.02 4.98 4.55
C ASP A 513 29.81 4.55 6.01
N VAL A 514 28.67 4.92 6.60
CA VAL A 514 28.34 4.50 7.98
C VAL A 514 28.24 2.97 8.08
N ILE A 515 27.64 2.30 7.08
CA ILE A 515 27.56 0.84 7.05
C ILE A 515 28.98 0.23 7.03
N ARG A 516 29.84 0.67 6.10
CA ARG A 516 31.22 0.17 5.97
C ARG A 516 32.01 0.37 7.27
N ARG A 517 31.99 1.58 7.81
CA ARG A 517 32.68 1.94 9.07
C ARG A 517 32.15 1.12 10.24
N SER A 518 30.84 0.97 10.39
CA SER A 518 30.24 0.21 11.50
C SER A 518 30.67 -1.26 11.49
N VAL A 519 30.77 -1.89 10.32
CA VAL A 519 31.19 -3.29 10.22
C VAL A 519 32.68 -3.43 10.50
N ALA A 520 33.51 -2.56 9.90
CA ALA A 520 34.96 -2.55 10.15
C ALA A 520 35.30 -2.30 11.64
N THR A 521 34.70 -1.28 12.24
CA THR A 521 34.85 -0.99 13.67
C THR A 521 34.41 -2.19 14.53
N THR A 522 33.31 -2.85 14.19
CA THR A 522 32.88 -4.01 14.95
C THR A 522 33.86 -5.16 14.86
N LEU A 523 34.42 -5.45 13.69
CA LEU A 523 35.42 -6.51 13.52
C LEU A 523 36.66 -6.27 14.39
N PHE A 524 37.23 -5.06 14.33
CA PHE A 524 38.48 -4.78 15.00
C PHE A 524 38.35 -4.54 16.52
N ARG A 525 37.17 -4.09 16.99
CA ARG A 525 36.91 -3.93 18.44
C ARG A 525 36.44 -5.21 19.14
N VAL A 526 35.93 -6.20 18.43
CA VAL A 526 35.50 -7.48 19.02
C VAL A 526 36.72 -8.28 19.47
N ARG A 527 36.74 -8.70 20.73
CA ARG A 527 37.76 -9.60 21.29
C ARG A 527 37.24 -11.03 21.29
N ILE A 528 37.93 -11.93 20.59
CA ILE A 528 37.61 -13.34 20.53
C ILE A 528 38.32 -14.04 21.70
N GLN A 529 37.55 -14.64 22.61
CA GLN A 529 38.05 -15.49 23.69
C GLN A 529 37.70 -16.95 23.39
N ARG A 530 38.72 -17.80 23.37
CA ARG A 530 38.53 -19.24 23.27
C ARG A 530 38.02 -19.76 24.60
N GLN A 531 36.73 -20.10 24.71
CA GLN A 531 36.24 -20.88 25.84
C GLN A 531 36.64 -22.34 25.62
N GLU A 532 37.61 -22.79 26.40
CA GLU A 532 37.91 -24.23 26.47
C GLU A 532 36.67 -24.94 27.07
N GLY A 533 36.02 -25.78 26.30
CA GLY A 533 35.13 -26.82 26.82
C GLY A 533 33.61 -26.63 26.71
N ARG A 534 33.08 -25.65 25.94
CA ARG A 534 31.63 -25.68 25.61
C ARG A 534 31.43 -25.81 24.10
N SER A 535 31.06 -27.01 23.66
CA SER A 535 30.49 -27.19 22.33
C SER A 535 29.21 -26.35 22.27
N LEU A 536 29.26 -25.25 21.52
CA LEU A 536 28.07 -24.47 21.17
C LEU A 536 27.21 -25.37 20.28
N LYS A 537 26.19 -26.01 20.88
CA LYS A 537 25.10 -26.52 20.05
C LYS A 537 24.49 -25.30 19.34
N PRO A 538 24.34 -25.33 18.03
CA PRO A 538 23.67 -24.23 17.32
C PRO A 538 22.25 -24.13 17.92
N VAL A 539 21.97 -23.02 18.58
CA VAL A 539 20.60 -22.65 18.89
C VAL A 539 19.98 -22.25 17.55
N VAL A 540 19.44 -23.23 16.86
CA VAL A 540 18.51 -22.99 15.79
C VAL A 540 17.25 -22.41 16.48
N THR A 541 17.22 -21.12 16.66
CA THR A 541 15.95 -20.42 16.88
C THR A 541 15.19 -20.60 15.58
N GLY A 542 14.34 -21.62 15.55
CA GLY A 542 13.38 -21.81 14.48
C GLY A 542 12.48 -20.56 14.45
N GLY A 543 12.90 -19.57 13.70
CA GLY A 543 12.02 -18.55 13.22
C GLY A 543 11.03 -19.24 12.27
N VAL A 544 9.86 -19.59 12.79
CA VAL A 544 8.72 -19.93 11.94
C VAL A 544 8.39 -18.64 11.20
N THR A 545 8.91 -18.48 10.01
CA THR A 545 8.37 -17.55 9.04
C THR A 545 6.97 -18.05 8.69
N ARG A 546 5.97 -17.54 9.40
CA ARG A 546 4.61 -17.58 8.88
C ARG A 546 4.59 -16.58 7.71
N HIS A 547 4.73 -17.10 6.53
CA HIS A 547 4.12 -16.49 5.37
C HIS A 547 2.62 -16.73 5.54
N ASP A 548 1.88 -15.71 5.96
CA ASP A 548 0.47 -15.66 5.65
C ASP A 548 0.41 -15.56 4.12
N GLU A 549 -0.02 -16.63 3.49
CA GLU A 549 -0.29 -16.63 2.06
C GLU A 549 -1.30 -15.52 1.80
N VAL A 550 -0.85 -14.48 1.12
CA VAL A 550 -1.73 -13.48 0.52
C VAL A 550 -2.62 -14.28 -0.43
N GLY A 551 -3.90 -14.39 -0.07
CA GLY A 551 -4.88 -15.17 -0.81
C GLY A 551 -4.80 -14.84 -2.30
N GLN A 552 -4.52 -15.85 -3.09
CA GLN A 552 -4.58 -15.81 -4.54
C GLN A 552 -5.90 -15.17 -4.96
N PHE A 553 -5.82 -14.25 -5.88
CA PHE A 553 -6.97 -13.84 -6.69
C PHE A 553 -7.55 -15.09 -7.36
N GLY A 554 -8.59 -15.65 -6.73
CA GLY A 554 -9.13 -16.94 -7.11
C GLY A 554 -9.97 -16.86 -8.37
N GLY A 555 -9.64 -17.72 -9.31
CA GLY A 555 -10.60 -18.22 -10.27
C GLY A 555 -11.56 -19.23 -9.60
N PRO A 556 -12.69 -19.58 -10.22
CA PRO A 556 -13.72 -20.43 -9.62
C PRO A 556 -13.22 -21.88 -9.49
N GLY A 557 -12.82 -22.26 -8.27
CA GLY A 557 -12.35 -23.62 -7.96
C GLY A 557 -11.82 -23.84 -6.53
N ALA A 558 -11.53 -22.79 -5.79
CA ALA A 558 -10.82 -22.88 -4.50
C ALA A 558 -11.68 -23.19 -3.26
N GLY A 559 -12.99 -23.38 -3.40
CA GLY A 559 -13.88 -23.62 -2.25
C GLY A 559 -13.84 -25.03 -1.67
N ALA A 560 -13.37 -26.03 -2.40
CA ALA A 560 -13.41 -27.44 -1.98
C ALA A 560 -12.22 -27.85 -1.10
N ASP A 561 -11.04 -27.24 -1.31
CA ASP A 561 -9.84 -27.61 -0.60
C ASP A 561 -9.74 -26.94 0.80
N MET A 562 -10.31 -25.74 0.98
CA MET A 562 -10.39 -25.11 2.30
C MET A 562 -11.33 -25.84 3.26
N ALA A 563 -12.43 -26.41 2.78
CA ALA A 563 -13.34 -27.21 3.58
C ALA A 563 -12.70 -28.54 4.01
N ARG A 564 -11.78 -29.09 3.23
CA ARG A 564 -11.03 -30.31 3.53
C ARG A 564 -9.93 -30.07 4.57
N ALA A 565 -9.24 -28.94 4.48
CA ALA A 565 -8.23 -28.51 5.46
C ALA A 565 -8.85 -28.18 6.83
N ALA A 566 -9.99 -27.50 6.87
CA ALA A 566 -10.71 -27.22 8.11
C ALA A 566 -11.26 -28.48 8.79
N ARG A 567 -11.70 -29.50 8.03
CA ARG A 567 -12.10 -30.80 8.58
C ARG A 567 -10.93 -31.62 9.11
N ALA A 568 -9.76 -31.54 8.50
CA ALA A 568 -8.55 -32.20 8.99
C ALA A 568 -8.05 -31.57 10.31
N GLN A 569 -8.16 -30.26 10.47
CA GLN A 569 -7.83 -29.58 11.72
C GLN A 569 -8.85 -29.82 12.85
N ALA A 570 -10.13 -29.94 12.54
CA ALA A 570 -11.16 -30.29 13.52
C ALA A 570 -11.05 -31.75 14.00
N ALA A 571 -10.62 -32.67 13.12
CA ALA A 571 -10.37 -34.07 13.50
C ALA A 571 -9.09 -34.27 14.34
N ALA A 572 -8.06 -33.43 14.11
CA ALA A 572 -6.83 -33.41 14.93
C ALA A 572 -7.04 -32.78 16.31
N GLY A 573 -8.00 -31.84 16.44
CA GLY A 573 -8.35 -31.24 17.73
C GLY A 573 -9.16 -32.14 18.69
N ALA A 574 -9.88 -33.13 18.16
CA ALA A 574 -10.72 -34.02 18.97
C ALA A 574 -9.95 -35.18 19.63
N SER A 575 -8.73 -35.47 19.18
CA SER A 575 -7.89 -36.54 19.77
C SER A 575 -6.86 -36.05 20.80
N ALA A 576 -6.77 -34.73 21.07
CA ALA A 576 -5.80 -34.16 22.01
C ALA A 576 -6.36 -33.75 23.38
N GLN A 577 -7.59 -34.17 23.72
CA GLN A 577 -8.23 -33.80 24.99
C GLN A 577 -8.08 -34.83 26.11
N ALA A 578 -7.09 -35.72 26.04
CA ALA A 578 -6.79 -36.67 27.14
C ALA A 578 -5.28 -36.68 27.47
N ALA A 579 -4.72 -35.57 27.96
CA ALA A 579 -3.57 -35.53 28.86
C ALA A 579 -3.25 -34.09 29.25
N ASN A 580 -3.66 -33.68 30.41
CA ASN A 580 -3.33 -32.39 31.01
C ASN A 580 -2.10 -32.60 31.93
N PRO A 581 -0.91 -32.09 31.58
CA PRO A 581 0.15 -31.92 32.56
C PRO A 581 0.04 -30.53 33.17
N ARG A 582 -0.16 -30.49 34.46
CA ARG A 582 -0.19 -29.34 35.36
C ARG A 582 0.94 -28.37 35.01
N GLY A 583 0.58 -27.10 34.84
CA GLY A 583 1.51 -26.00 34.54
C GLY A 583 2.63 -25.95 35.58
N ALA A 584 3.86 -25.89 35.09
CA ALA A 584 5.03 -25.62 35.91
C ALA A 584 4.93 -24.17 36.44
N GLN A 585 4.78 -24.05 37.75
CA GLN A 585 4.79 -22.80 38.48
C GLN A 585 6.20 -22.21 38.39
N VAL A 586 6.35 -21.03 37.74
CA VAL A 586 7.62 -20.30 37.75
C VAL A 586 7.85 -19.78 39.16
N VAL A 587 8.71 -20.45 39.90
CA VAL A 587 9.16 -20.03 41.25
C VAL A 587 10.15 -18.87 41.05
N ARG A 588 9.76 -17.66 41.47
CA ARG A 588 10.69 -16.52 41.54
C ARG A 588 11.70 -16.76 42.67
N THR A 589 12.97 -16.72 42.34
CA THR A 589 14.09 -16.92 43.29
C THR A 589 14.39 -15.69 44.15
N VAL A 590 13.72 -14.55 43.94
CA VAL A 590 13.90 -13.33 44.72
C VAL A 590 12.55 -12.90 45.32
N PRO A 591 12.44 -12.67 46.64
CA PRO A 591 11.20 -12.19 47.25
C PRO A 591 10.83 -10.79 46.76
N LYS A 592 9.54 -10.55 46.56
CA LYS A 592 9.00 -9.26 46.13
C LYS A 592 9.12 -8.25 47.27
N VAL A 593 9.99 -7.25 47.13
CA VAL A 593 10.16 -6.18 48.12
C VAL A 593 9.05 -5.15 47.96
N GLY A 594 8.31 -4.87 49.02
CA GLY A 594 7.26 -3.86 49.03
C GLY A 594 7.82 -2.44 48.97
N ARG A 595 7.06 -1.51 48.44
CA ARG A 595 7.46 -0.10 48.23
C ARG A 595 7.91 0.61 49.54
N ASN A 596 7.39 0.17 50.69
CA ASN A 596 7.71 0.72 52.02
C ASN A 596 8.68 -0.15 52.84
N ASP A 597 9.12 -1.29 52.32
CA ASP A 597 10.05 -2.19 53.00
C ASP A 597 11.48 -1.64 52.97
N PRO A 598 12.36 -2.05 53.90
CA PRO A 598 13.76 -1.68 53.86
C PRO A 598 14.42 -2.12 52.55
N CYS A 599 15.25 -1.28 51.97
CA CYS A 599 15.90 -1.64 50.71
C CYS A 599 16.93 -2.75 50.91
N PRO A 600 16.94 -3.81 50.11
CA PRO A 600 17.89 -4.95 50.26
C PRO A 600 19.36 -4.57 50.05
N CYS A 601 19.67 -3.35 49.60
CA CYS A 601 21.04 -2.89 49.47
C CYS A 601 21.73 -2.50 50.80
N GLY A 602 21.04 -2.62 51.96
CA GLY A 602 21.61 -2.29 53.27
C GLY A 602 21.69 -0.81 53.60
N SER A 603 21.13 0.09 52.80
CA SER A 603 21.20 1.56 53.00
C SER A 603 20.33 2.10 54.15
N GLY A 604 19.53 1.29 54.81
CA GLY A 604 18.58 1.66 55.87
C GLY A 604 17.40 2.52 55.37
N LYS A 605 17.31 2.86 54.07
CA LYS A 605 16.20 3.61 53.47
C LYS A 605 15.10 2.68 52.96
N LYS A 606 13.85 3.17 52.93
CA LYS A 606 12.74 2.45 52.30
C LYS A 606 12.99 2.27 50.82
N TYR A 607 12.55 1.13 50.23
CA TYR A 607 12.79 0.77 48.84
C TYR A 607 12.39 1.89 47.85
N LYS A 608 11.28 2.57 48.08
CA LYS A 608 10.81 3.73 47.26
C LYS A 608 11.69 4.99 47.31
N HIS A 609 12.64 5.06 48.24
CA HIS A 609 13.57 6.18 48.38
C HIS A 609 15.03 5.76 48.11
N CYS A 610 15.22 4.57 47.48
CA CYS A 610 16.53 4.04 47.14
C CYS A 610 16.47 3.42 45.72
N HIS A 611 16.26 2.10 45.59
CA HIS A 611 16.27 1.41 44.30
C HIS A 611 14.87 1.28 43.66
N GLY A 612 13.85 1.81 44.26
CA GLY A 612 12.47 1.88 43.76
C GLY A 612 11.97 3.31 43.55
N ALA A 613 12.89 4.28 43.44
CA ALA A 613 12.60 5.69 43.14
C ALA A 613 12.40 5.91 41.64
#